data_5558eca49f24c18edbe74db60c98ed12
#
_entry.id   5558eca49f24c18edbe74db60c98ed12
#
_cell.length_a   1.000
_cell.length_b   1.000
_cell.length_c   1.000
_cell.angle_alpha   90.00
_cell.angle_beta   90.00
_cell.angle_gamma   90.00
#
_symmetry.space_group_name_H-M   'P 1'
#
loop_
_entity.id
_entity.type
_entity.pdbx_description
1 polymer ?
#
loop_
_entity_poly.entity_id
_entity_poly.type
_entity_poly.pdbx_seq_one_letter_code
_entity_poly.pdbx_strand_id
1 'polypeptide(L)'
;MSNRRNFIKTAAVGSVALALNSFTSKEKNLVKPKSDINKPIVISTWNFGVQANGAAWEILKNNGRALDAVEAGVKVPEADPKERSVGYGGRPDRDGRVTLDACIMDEFSNIGSVAALEHIKHPISVARAVMEKTPHVMLVGDGALQFALSQGFKKENLLV
;
A
#
# COMPACT_ATOMS: atom_id res chain seq x y z
N MET A 1 -53.70 26.92 -0.62
CA MET A 1 -52.31 27.34 -0.34
C MET A 1 -51.71 26.36 0.70
N SER A 2 -50.74 25.60 0.32
CA SER A 2 -50.05 24.67 1.27
C SER A 2 -49.24 25.50 2.24
N ASN A 3 -49.51 25.33 3.55
CA ASN A 3 -48.86 26.09 4.60
C ASN A 3 -47.44 25.52 4.81
N ARG A 4 -46.42 26.40 4.86
CA ARG A 4 -44.99 26.03 5.08
C ARG A 4 -44.81 25.01 6.21
N ARG A 5 -45.61 25.13 7.24
CA ARG A 5 -45.60 24.24 8.43
C ARG A 5 -45.99 22.79 8.09
N ASN A 6 -46.90 22.59 7.15
CA ASN A 6 -47.32 21.27 6.68
C ASN A 6 -46.29 20.65 5.75
N PHE A 7 -45.63 21.46 4.90
CA PHE A 7 -44.55 21.02 4.07
C PHE A 7 -43.36 20.48 4.88
N ILE A 8 -42.93 21.21 5.93
CA ILE A 8 -41.84 20.79 6.81
C ILE A 8 -42.18 19.48 7.55
N LYS A 9 -43.44 19.34 8.03
CA LYS A 9 -43.88 18.10 8.69
C LYS A 9 -43.87 16.90 7.73
N THR A 10 -44.31 17.09 6.52
CA THR A 10 -44.33 16.01 5.49
C THR A 10 -42.92 15.64 5.05
N ALA A 11 -42.01 16.62 4.89
CA ALA A 11 -40.62 16.39 4.57
C ALA A 11 -39.86 15.65 5.70
N ALA A 12 -40.15 16.01 6.98
CA ALA A 12 -39.52 15.34 8.11
C ALA A 12 -39.96 13.87 8.25
N VAL A 13 -41.23 13.57 8.01
CA VAL A 13 -41.76 12.18 8.04
C VAL A 13 -41.18 11.38 6.86
N GLY A 14 -41.09 11.98 5.69
CA GLY A 14 -40.50 11.34 4.50
C GLY A 14 -39.03 10.99 4.65
N SER A 15 -38.25 11.88 5.28
CA SER A 15 -36.79 11.63 5.50
C SER A 15 -36.53 10.52 6.53
N VAL A 16 -37.39 10.41 7.57
CA VAL A 16 -37.28 9.31 8.54
C VAL A 16 -37.61 7.96 7.89
N ALA A 17 -38.64 7.91 7.05
CA ALA A 17 -39.03 6.68 6.35
C ALA A 17 -37.93 6.21 5.35
N LEU A 18 -37.27 7.14 4.67
CA LEU A 18 -36.11 6.83 3.78
C LEU A 18 -34.90 6.36 4.58
N ALA A 19 -34.60 6.94 5.73
CA ALA A 19 -33.51 6.53 6.61
C ALA A 19 -33.72 5.12 7.18
N LEU A 20 -34.95 4.78 7.58
CA LEU A 20 -35.29 3.45 8.10
C LEU A 20 -35.18 2.34 7.04
N ASN A 21 -35.46 2.64 5.76
CA ASN A 21 -35.28 1.68 4.68
C ASN A 21 -33.81 1.46 4.30
N SER A 22 -32.92 2.42 4.61
CA SER A 22 -31.49 2.27 4.37
C SER A 22 -30.83 1.34 5.40
N PHE A 23 -31.41 1.16 6.58
CA PHE A 23 -30.90 0.27 7.62
C PHE A 23 -31.39 -1.19 7.49
N THR A 24 -32.36 -1.45 6.62
CA THR A 24 -32.83 -2.81 6.34
C THR A 24 -32.25 -3.37 5.05
N SER A 25 -31.07 -2.91 4.63
CA SER A 25 -30.30 -3.69 3.65
C SER A 25 -30.05 -5.05 4.30
N LYS A 26 -30.90 -6.04 3.92
CA LYS A 26 -30.57 -7.44 4.10
C LYS A 26 -29.07 -7.56 3.79
N GLU A 27 -28.26 -7.92 4.78
CA GLU A 27 -26.97 -8.51 4.51
C GLU A 27 -27.24 -9.58 3.44
N LYS A 28 -26.95 -9.24 2.19
CA LYS A 28 -26.77 -10.28 1.20
C LYS A 28 -25.68 -11.13 1.84
N ASN A 29 -26.06 -12.32 2.27
CA ASN A 29 -25.10 -13.35 2.59
C ASN A 29 -24.16 -13.40 1.38
N LEU A 30 -23.08 -12.64 1.45
CA LEU A 30 -21.95 -12.82 0.57
C LEU A 30 -21.54 -14.25 0.89
N VAL A 31 -22.00 -15.16 0.03
CA VAL A 31 -21.50 -16.51 0.01
C VAL A 31 -20.00 -16.32 -0.12
N LYS A 32 -19.31 -16.41 1.03
CA LYS A 32 -17.85 -16.47 1.01
C LYS A 32 -17.57 -17.61 0.07
N PRO A 33 -16.90 -17.37 -1.06
CA PRO A 33 -16.53 -18.49 -1.92
C PRO A 33 -15.77 -19.43 -1.00
N LYS A 34 -16.23 -20.67 -0.87
CA LYS A 34 -15.51 -21.75 -0.24
C LYS A 34 -14.30 -22.00 -1.14
N SER A 35 -13.28 -21.17 -0.99
CA SER A 35 -12.03 -21.39 -1.67
C SER A 35 -11.27 -22.43 -0.86
N ASP A 36 -11.42 -23.68 -1.22
CA ASP A 36 -10.47 -24.75 -0.85
C ASP A 36 -9.08 -24.51 -1.50
N ILE A 37 -8.83 -23.29 -1.98
CA ILE A 37 -7.56 -22.91 -2.60
C ILE A 37 -6.68 -22.30 -1.49
N ASN A 38 -6.14 -23.17 -0.67
CA ASN A 38 -4.99 -22.88 0.19
C ASN A 38 -3.68 -22.79 -0.61
N LYS A 39 -3.75 -22.38 -1.88
CA LYS A 39 -2.55 -22.18 -2.70
C LYS A 39 -2.19 -20.70 -2.69
N PRO A 40 -0.98 -20.34 -2.30
CA PRO A 40 -0.54 -18.95 -2.37
C PRO A 40 -0.55 -18.47 -3.83
N ILE A 41 -0.91 -17.20 -4.04
CA ILE A 41 -0.94 -16.55 -5.34
C ILE A 41 -0.06 -15.31 -5.27
N VAL A 42 0.75 -15.09 -6.31
CA VAL A 42 1.54 -13.88 -6.48
C VAL A 42 1.13 -13.21 -7.78
N ILE A 43 0.85 -11.92 -7.73
CA ILE A 43 0.46 -11.14 -8.90
C ILE A 43 1.29 -9.85 -8.92
N SER A 44 1.80 -9.49 -10.08
CA SER A 44 2.51 -8.24 -10.34
C SER A 44 1.99 -7.59 -11.62
N THR A 45 2.16 -6.27 -11.75
CA THR A 45 1.56 -5.49 -12.83
C THR A 45 2.50 -5.32 -14.03
N TRP A 46 3.78 -5.03 -13.79
CA TRP A 46 4.75 -4.66 -14.82
C TRP A 46 5.57 -5.85 -15.33
N ASN A 47 6.30 -5.67 -16.42
CA ASN A 47 7.14 -6.71 -17.02
C ASN A 47 8.24 -7.25 -16.08
N PHE A 48 8.80 -6.43 -15.21
CA PHE A 48 9.71 -6.87 -14.14
C PHE A 48 9.01 -7.75 -13.09
N GLY A 49 7.69 -7.78 -13.10
CA GLY A 49 6.86 -8.60 -12.21
C GLY A 49 7.19 -10.09 -12.27
N VAL A 50 7.66 -10.60 -13.41
CA VAL A 50 8.07 -12.02 -13.52
C VAL A 50 9.20 -12.34 -12.55
N GLN A 51 10.22 -11.50 -12.49
CA GLN A 51 11.36 -11.67 -11.57
C GLN A 51 10.94 -11.42 -10.12
N ALA A 52 10.13 -10.38 -9.89
CA ALA A 52 9.58 -10.06 -8.57
C ALA A 52 8.72 -11.23 -8.03
N ASN A 53 7.86 -11.80 -8.86
CA ASN A 53 7.05 -12.97 -8.49
C ASN A 53 7.91 -14.19 -8.18
N GLY A 54 9.03 -14.38 -8.90
CA GLY A 54 10.00 -15.44 -8.61
C GLY A 54 10.56 -15.32 -7.19
N ALA A 55 11.03 -14.14 -6.80
CA ALA A 55 11.56 -13.89 -5.46
C ALA A 55 10.49 -14.05 -4.36
N ALA A 56 9.28 -13.54 -4.60
CA ALA A 56 8.16 -13.72 -3.68
C ALA A 56 7.77 -15.20 -3.53
N TRP A 57 7.80 -15.96 -4.63
CA TRP A 57 7.47 -17.38 -4.63
C TRP A 57 8.44 -18.22 -3.80
N GLU A 58 9.71 -17.87 -3.79
CA GLU A 58 10.71 -18.58 -2.95
C GLU A 58 10.33 -18.56 -1.46
N ILE A 59 9.70 -17.50 -1.00
CA ILE A 59 9.20 -17.38 0.36
C ILE A 59 7.91 -18.17 0.53
N LEU A 60 6.94 -17.98 -0.37
CA LEU A 60 5.62 -18.60 -0.23
C LEU A 60 5.64 -20.11 -0.36
N LYS A 61 6.46 -20.69 -1.25
CA LYS A 61 6.59 -22.14 -1.40
C LYS A 61 7.11 -22.82 -0.14
N ASN A 62 7.81 -22.07 0.72
CA ASN A 62 8.31 -22.53 2.01
C ASN A 62 7.38 -22.15 3.18
N ASN A 63 6.11 -21.84 2.91
CA ASN A 63 5.11 -21.40 3.89
C ASN A 63 5.49 -20.10 4.62
N GLY A 64 6.31 -19.24 4.01
CA GLY A 64 6.64 -17.93 4.55
C GLY A 64 5.45 -16.98 4.50
N ARG A 65 5.54 -15.90 5.27
CA ARG A 65 4.49 -14.88 5.39
C ARG A 65 4.35 -14.09 4.07
N ALA A 66 3.12 -13.77 3.68
CA ALA A 66 2.84 -13.00 2.46
C ALA A 66 3.52 -11.62 2.46
N LEU A 67 3.58 -10.93 3.61
CA LEU A 67 4.27 -9.66 3.77
C LEU A 67 5.77 -9.77 3.41
N ASP A 68 6.45 -10.82 3.88
CA ASP A 68 7.86 -11.05 3.56
C ASP A 68 8.07 -11.34 2.07
N ALA A 69 7.13 -12.07 1.47
CA ALA A 69 7.13 -12.37 0.04
C ALA A 69 6.96 -11.10 -0.81
N VAL A 70 6.02 -10.21 -0.43
CA VAL A 70 5.81 -8.93 -1.10
C VAL A 70 7.06 -8.06 -1.03
N GLU A 71 7.63 -7.89 0.15
CA GLU A 71 8.86 -7.10 0.32
C GLU A 71 10.00 -7.66 -0.53
N ALA A 72 10.24 -8.98 -0.46
CA ALA A 72 11.30 -9.61 -1.25
C ALA A 72 11.08 -9.43 -2.76
N GLY A 73 9.84 -9.57 -3.24
CA GLY A 73 9.49 -9.36 -4.63
C GLY A 73 9.74 -7.93 -5.09
N VAL A 74 9.30 -6.94 -4.33
CA VAL A 74 9.47 -5.51 -4.67
C VAL A 74 10.92 -5.08 -4.66
N LYS A 75 11.75 -5.62 -3.77
CA LYS A 75 13.20 -5.33 -3.72
C LYS A 75 13.94 -5.73 -4.99
N VAL A 76 13.42 -6.64 -5.79
CA VAL A 76 14.06 -7.05 -7.05
C VAL A 76 14.16 -5.90 -8.05
N PRO A 77 13.06 -5.26 -8.50
CA PRO A 77 13.14 -4.10 -9.38
C PRO A 77 13.80 -2.89 -8.71
N GLU A 78 13.63 -2.70 -7.40
CA GLU A 78 14.31 -1.61 -6.67
C GLU A 78 15.84 -1.72 -6.71
N ALA A 79 16.38 -2.93 -6.84
CA ALA A 79 17.81 -3.17 -6.90
C ALA A 79 18.38 -3.16 -8.33
N ASP A 80 17.54 -3.24 -9.35
CA ASP A 80 17.99 -3.32 -10.74
C ASP A 80 18.28 -1.93 -11.33
N PRO A 81 19.56 -1.60 -11.66
CA PRO A 81 19.89 -0.30 -12.24
C PRO A 81 19.34 -0.08 -13.65
N LYS A 82 18.82 -1.12 -14.29
CA LYS A 82 18.15 -1.02 -15.60
C LYS A 82 16.67 -0.64 -15.47
N GLU A 83 16.09 -0.88 -14.31
CA GLU A 83 14.73 -0.46 -14.02
C GLU A 83 14.72 1.03 -13.65
N ARG A 84 14.07 1.84 -14.49
CA ARG A 84 14.12 3.31 -14.39
C ARG A 84 12.92 3.90 -13.64
N SER A 85 11.99 3.09 -13.22
CA SER A 85 10.75 3.56 -12.56
C SER A 85 10.81 3.51 -11.04
N VAL A 86 11.74 2.73 -10.47
CA VAL A 86 11.84 2.51 -9.02
C VAL A 86 13.30 2.39 -8.58
N GLY A 87 13.57 2.62 -7.30
CA GLY A 87 14.80 2.25 -6.63
C GLY A 87 16.10 2.77 -7.26
N TYR A 88 17.04 1.86 -7.34
CA TYR A 88 18.41 2.11 -7.82
C TYR A 88 18.41 2.34 -9.34
N GLY A 89 18.80 3.52 -9.79
CA GLY A 89 18.73 3.92 -11.20
C GLY A 89 17.40 4.57 -11.59
N GLY A 90 16.52 4.87 -10.64
CA GLY A 90 15.28 5.62 -10.87
C GLY A 90 15.52 6.95 -11.60
N ARG A 91 14.53 7.39 -12.38
CA ARG A 91 14.64 8.65 -13.13
C ARG A 91 14.68 9.83 -12.16
N PRO A 92 15.70 10.71 -12.31
CA PRO A 92 15.76 11.92 -11.50
C PRO A 92 14.67 12.91 -11.90
N ASP A 93 14.34 13.81 -10.98
CA ASP A 93 13.60 15.02 -11.28
C ASP A 93 14.45 16.02 -12.07
N ARG A 94 13.89 17.22 -12.38
CA ARG A 94 14.59 18.27 -13.11
C ARG A 94 15.85 18.79 -12.40
N ASP A 95 15.91 18.62 -11.07
CA ASP A 95 17.02 19.10 -10.23
C ASP A 95 18.06 17.98 -9.99
N GLY A 96 17.89 16.82 -10.65
CA GLY A 96 18.81 15.69 -10.59
C GLY A 96 18.62 14.79 -9.36
N ARG A 97 17.51 14.92 -8.63
CA ARG A 97 17.22 14.11 -7.43
C ARG A 97 16.36 12.91 -7.77
N VAL A 98 16.73 11.74 -7.28
CA VAL A 98 15.90 10.53 -7.34
C VAL A 98 15.10 10.44 -6.06
N THR A 99 13.79 10.66 -6.17
CA THR A 99 12.82 10.50 -5.07
C THR A 99 11.99 9.26 -5.30
N LEU A 100 11.75 8.52 -4.25
CA LEU A 100 11.08 7.21 -4.30
C LEU A 100 9.88 7.18 -3.36
N ASP A 101 8.84 6.48 -3.82
CA ASP A 101 7.62 6.23 -3.06
C ASP A 101 7.43 4.71 -2.90
N ALA A 102 6.92 4.29 -1.76
CA ALA A 102 6.56 2.90 -1.52
C ALA A 102 5.43 2.80 -0.51
N CYS A 103 4.61 1.77 -0.63
CA CYS A 103 3.66 1.39 0.39
C CYS A 103 3.56 -0.13 0.52
N ILE A 104 3.25 -0.59 1.72
CA ILE A 104 3.04 -2.00 2.02
C ILE A 104 1.88 -2.14 3.02
N MET A 105 1.16 -3.23 2.90
CA MET A 105 0.06 -3.57 3.80
C MET A 105 0.17 -5.04 4.22
N ASP A 106 -0.13 -5.31 5.48
CA ASP A 106 -0.20 -6.69 5.97
C ASP A 106 -1.63 -7.27 5.92
N GLU A 107 -1.75 -8.52 6.32
CA GLU A 107 -3.01 -9.29 6.37
C GLU A 107 -4.01 -8.77 7.41
N PHE A 108 -3.59 -7.88 8.30
CA PHE A 108 -4.43 -7.24 9.32
C PHE A 108 -4.84 -5.82 8.94
N SER A 109 -4.54 -5.40 7.69
CA SER A 109 -4.79 -4.04 7.20
C SER A 109 -3.93 -2.95 7.87
N ASN A 110 -2.82 -3.31 8.51
CA ASN A 110 -1.82 -2.32 8.89
C ASN A 110 -1.10 -1.84 7.63
N ILE A 111 -0.83 -0.55 7.57
CA ILE A 111 -0.22 0.09 6.39
C ILE A 111 1.01 0.87 6.83
N GLY A 112 2.05 0.81 6.00
CA GLY A 112 3.18 1.70 6.08
C GLY A 112 3.56 2.22 4.71
N SER A 113 3.99 3.47 4.66
CA SER A 113 4.38 4.11 3.40
C SER A 113 5.44 5.18 3.60
N VAL A 114 6.16 5.42 2.52
CA VAL A 114 7.07 6.54 2.39
C VAL A 114 6.81 7.25 1.07
N ALA A 115 7.01 8.57 1.04
CA ALA A 115 6.93 9.36 -0.17
C ALA A 115 8.09 10.34 -0.24
N ALA A 116 8.55 10.65 -1.45
CA ALA A 116 9.68 11.54 -1.72
C ALA A 116 10.94 11.15 -0.90
N LEU A 117 11.17 9.86 -0.70
CA LEU A 117 12.35 9.35 0.01
C LEU A 117 13.56 9.38 -0.92
N GLU A 118 14.63 10.02 -0.48
CA GLU A 118 15.90 10.07 -1.20
C GLU A 118 16.94 9.12 -0.58
N HIS A 119 17.94 8.74 -1.36
CA HIS A 119 19.14 8.03 -0.91
C HIS A 119 18.95 6.62 -0.33
N ILE A 120 17.78 6.06 -0.36
CA ILE A 120 17.53 4.70 0.13
C ILE A 120 17.11 3.81 -1.03
N LYS A 121 17.90 2.79 -1.33
CA LYS A 121 17.71 1.88 -2.46
C LYS A 121 16.40 1.08 -2.37
N HIS A 122 16.00 0.68 -1.16
CA HIS A 122 14.81 -0.12 -0.92
C HIS A 122 13.76 0.64 -0.11
N PRO A 123 13.00 1.55 -0.73
CA PRO A 123 11.94 2.29 -0.04
C PRO A 123 10.85 1.37 0.53
N ILE A 124 10.60 0.20 -0.07
CA ILE A 124 9.63 -0.77 0.44
C ILE A 124 9.99 -1.26 1.85
N SER A 125 11.28 -1.47 2.13
CA SER A 125 11.72 -1.89 3.47
C SER A 125 11.57 -0.77 4.51
N VAL A 126 11.73 0.49 4.09
CA VAL A 126 11.45 1.63 4.97
C VAL A 126 9.95 1.76 5.23
N ALA A 127 9.11 1.62 4.20
CA ALA A 127 7.66 1.60 4.34
C ALA A 127 7.21 0.51 5.34
N ARG A 128 7.78 -0.69 5.25
CA ARG A 128 7.55 -1.76 6.23
C ARG A 128 7.97 -1.34 7.64
N ALA A 129 9.14 -0.74 7.79
CA ALA A 129 9.60 -0.27 9.09
C ALA A 129 8.68 0.82 9.68
N VAL A 130 8.12 1.72 8.84
CA VAL A 130 7.10 2.68 9.28
C VAL A 130 5.89 1.96 9.85
N MET A 131 5.36 0.96 9.16
CA MET A 131 4.21 0.16 9.60
C MET A 131 4.48 -0.56 10.93
N GLU A 132 5.65 -1.21 11.04
CA GLU A 132 5.95 -2.11 12.16
C GLU A 132 6.47 -1.39 13.41
N LYS A 133 7.04 -0.17 13.26
CA LYS A 133 7.80 0.49 14.34
C LYS A 133 7.31 1.88 14.72
N THR A 134 6.27 2.37 14.05
CA THR A 134 5.72 3.71 14.34
C THR A 134 4.19 3.68 14.40
N PRO A 135 3.55 4.66 15.03
CA PRO A 135 2.10 4.82 14.96
C PRO A 135 1.65 5.50 13.66
N HIS A 136 2.57 5.87 12.77
CA HIS A 136 2.28 6.57 11.53
C HIS A 136 2.05 5.58 10.39
N VAL A 137 1.19 5.95 9.46
CA VAL A 137 0.96 5.21 8.22
C VAL A 137 1.82 5.72 7.07
N MET A 138 2.41 6.91 7.20
CA MET A 138 3.25 7.52 6.16
C MET A 138 4.28 8.48 6.75
N LEU A 139 5.49 8.42 6.22
CA LEU A 139 6.53 9.43 6.41
C LEU A 139 6.98 9.98 5.05
N VAL A 140 7.41 11.26 5.00
CA VAL A 140 7.68 11.95 3.74
C VAL A 140 9.03 12.67 3.78
N GLY A 141 9.75 12.69 2.65
CA GLY A 141 10.95 13.49 2.41
C GLY A 141 12.04 13.30 3.46
N ASP A 142 12.60 14.40 3.96
CA ASP A 142 13.68 14.35 4.95
C ASP A 142 13.29 13.62 6.24
N GLY A 143 12.03 13.72 6.66
CA GLY A 143 11.54 12.99 7.83
C GLY A 143 11.60 11.49 7.62
N ALA A 144 11.23 11.01 6.44
CA ALA A 144 11.34 9.60 6.07
C ALA A 144 12.81 9.15 6.01
N LEU A 145 13.69 9.98 5.46
CA LEU A 145 15.12 9.69 5.41
C LEU A 145 15.74 9.63 6.81
N GLN A 146 15.45 10.57 7.68
CA GLN A 146 15.95 10.56 9.06
C GLN A 146 15.49 9.32 9.81
N PHE A 147 14.20 8.95 9.66
CA PHE A 147 13.68 7.71 10.21
C PHE A 147 14.44 6.50 9.66
N ALA A 148 14.62 6.39 8.34
CA ALA A 148 15.33 5.28 7.72
C ALA A 148 16.75 5.14 8.30
N LEU A 149 17.49 6.26 8.41
CA LEU A 149 18.84 6.25 8.99
C LEU A 149 18.84 5.80 10.46
N SER A 150 17.86 6.22 11.24
CA SER A 150 17.70 5.79 12.64
C SER A 150 17.42 4.29 12.77
N GLN A 151 16.82 3.67 11.72
CA GLN A 151 16.57 2.25 11.65
C GLN A 151 17.76 1.44 11.07
N GLY A 152 18.88 2.10 10.76
CA GLY A 152 20.11 1.46 10.28
C GLY A 152 20.21 1.34 8.77
N PHE A 153 19.27 1.89 7.99
CA PHE A 153 19.42 1.99 6.54
C PHE A 153 20.59 2.92 6.20
N LYS A 154 21.27 2.64 5.10
CA LYS A 154 22.44 3.43 4.67
C LYS A 154 22.06 4.32 3.48
N LYS A 155 22.65 5.51 3.43
CA LYS A 155 22.56 6.36 2.24
C LYS A 155 23.33 5.73 1.07
N GLU A 156 22.69 5.70 -0.08
CA GLU A 156 23.27 5.29 -1.35
C GLU A 156 23.06 6.36 -2.42
N ASN A 157 23.94 6.41 -3.40
CA ASN A 157 23.70 7.22 -4.60
C ASN A 157 22.78 6.41 -5.52
N LEU A 158 21.60 6.94 -5.81
CA LEU A 158 20.61 6.28 -6.65
C LEU A 158 20.75 6.64 -8.14
N LEU A 159 21.57 7.64 -8.46
CA LEU A 159 21.92 8.00 -9.84
C LEU A 159 23.03 7.05 -10.33
N VAL A 160 22.72 6.25 -11.35
CA VAL A 160 23.63 5.30 -11.99
C VAL A 160 23.48 5.32 -13.50
#